data_0929c456556b07989cabbfc5ac3b0eae
#
_entry.id   0929c456556b07989cabbfc5ac3b0eae
#
_cell.length_a   1.000
_cell.length_b   1.000
_cell.length_c   1.000
_cell.angle_alpha   90.00
_cell.angle_beta   90.00
_cell.angle_gamma   90.00
#
_symmetry.space_group_name_H-M   'P 1'
#
loop_
_entity.id
_entity.type
_entity.pdbx_description
1 polymer ?
#
loop_
_entity_poly.entity_id
_entity_poly.type
_entity_poly.pdbx_seq_one_letter_code
_entity_poly.pdbx_strand_id
1 'polypeptide(L)'
;MRRWLLENQQNRDKNLPQGFSWVEEKRLAGTSVPVSREHLEALVQEGVAHLVSLSPETPPPSTPIDGLKITFIPVEDFEAPDSGDFRRFFKLCERAHALGQAVAVHCRGGNGRTGTMLAAYFIWRNNYDAESAVKFLRTMRPWSVESQDQMEALVRLHQVIGAASVRDVPLCLIIPRLWISSCL
;
A
#
# COMPACT_ATOMS: atom_id res chain seq x y z
N MET A 1 4.86 -1.07 -19.70
CA MET A 1 5.60 0.21 -19.73
C MET A 1 4.79 1.37 -20.33
N ARG A 2 4.16 1.27 -21.53
CA ARG A 2 3.34 2.36 -22.11
C ARG A 2 2.18 2.83 -21.22
N ARG A 3 1.45 1.90 -20.60
CA ARG A 3 0.33 2.22 -19.68
C ARG A 3 0.80 3.05 -18.49
N TRP A 4 1.88 2.65 -17.83
CA TRP A 4 2.46 3.37 -16.71
C TRP A 4 2.92 4.80 -17.07
N LEU A 5 3.47 4.99 -18.30
CA LEU A 5 3.87 6.33 -18.78
C LEU A 5 2.65 7.24 -19.02
N LEU A 6 1.56 6.71 -19.56
CA LEU A 6 0.32 7.45 -19.78
C LEU A 6 -0.36 7.83 -18.45
N GLU A 7 -0.40 6.90 -17.49
CA GLU A 7 -0.93 7.16 -16.15
C GLU A 7 -0.12 8.25 -15.43
N ASN A 8 1.20 8.24 -15.53
CA ASN A 8 2.04 9.32 -14.96
C ASN A 8 1.84 10.67 -15.63
N GLN A 9 1.52 10.72 -16.93
CA GLN A 9 1.17 11.98 -17.59
C GLN A 9 -0.16 12.52 -17.07
N GLN A 10 -1.19 11.71 -16.99
CA GLN A 10 -2.50 12.07 -16.43
C GLN A 10 -2.39 12.51 -14.95
N ASN A 11 -1.52 11.88 -14.17
CA ASN A 11 -1.28 12.26 -12.78
C ASN A 11 -0.68 13.66 -12.63
N ARG A 12 0.19 14.08 -13.56
CA ARG A 12 0.74 15.47 -13.58
C ARG A 12 -0.36 16.50 -13.81
N ASP A 13 -1.29 16.22 -14.73
CA ASP A 13 -2.40 17.11 -15.03
C ASP A 13 -3.35 17.26 -13.83
N LYS A 14 -3.37 16.28 -12.94
CA LYS A 14 -4.15 16.27 -11.70
C LYS A 14 -3.39 16.74 -10.46
N ASN A 15 -2.15 17.19 -10.57
CA ASN A 15 -1.27 17.51 -9.43
C ASN A 15 -1.06 16.34 -8.44
N LEU A 16 -1.18 15.11 -8.90
CA LEU A 16 -0.88 13.96 -8.05
C LEU A 16 0.62 13.80 -7.84
N PRO A 17 1.07 13.29 -6.68
CA PRO A 17 2.47 12.98 -6.45
C PRO A 17 3.00 12.02 -7.53
N GLN A 18 4.27 12.14 -7.85
CA GLN A 18 4.90 11.31 -8.87
C GLN A 18 4.72 9.81 -8.58
N GLY A 19 4.46 9.02 -9.61
CA GLY A 19 4.29 7.57 -9.48
C GLY A 19 3.06 7.13 -8.68
N PHE A 20 2.07 8.04 -8.49
CA PHE A 20 0.78 7.62 -7.96
C PHE A 20 0.15 6.58 -8.89
N SER A 21 -0.30 5.47 -8.34
CA SER A 21 -1.09 4.49 -9.07
C SER A 21 -1.91 3.63 -8.11
N TRP A 22 -3.11 3.32 -8.51
CA TRP A 22 -3.93 2.33 -7.82
C TRP A 22 -3.36 0.93 -8.04
N VAL A 23 -3.22 0.15 -6.98
CA VAL A 23 -2.92 -1.29 -7.03
C VAL A 23 -4.17 -2.12 -6.77
N GLU A 24 -5.13 -1.55 -6.08
CA GLU A 24 -6.51 -2.00 -5.98
C GLU A 24 -7.40 -0.75 -6.13
N GLU A 25 -8.19 -0.71 -7.23
CA GLU A 25 -8.93 0.49 -7.64
C GLU A 25 -9.78 1.07 -6.51
N LYS A 26 -9.61 2.36 -6.23
CA LYS A 26 -10.30 3.11 -5.16
C LYS A 26 -10.18 2.49 -3.74
N ARG A 27 -9.19 1.64 -3.52
CA ARG A 27 -8.94 1.00 -2.22
C ARG A 27 -7.50 1.17 -1.75
N LEU A 28 -6.53 0.85 -2.61
CA LEU A 28 -5.12 0.90 -2.23
C LEU A 28 -4.27 1.46 -3.35
N ALA A 29 -3.47 2.47 -3.04
CA ALA A 29 -2.54 3.11 -3.97
C ALA A 29 -1.14 3.19 -3.40
N GLY A 30 -0.16 3.33 -4.30
CA GLY A 30 1.21 3.70 -3.95
C GLY A 30 1.63 4.98 -4.65
N THR A 31 2.54 5.73 -4.03
CA THR A 31 3.04 7.00 -4.58
C THR A 31 4.44 7.34 -4.05
N SER A 32 5.12 8.29 -4.66
CA SER A 32 6.27 8.97 -4.04
C SER A 32 5.77 9.94 -2.95
N VAL A 33 6.72 10.55 -2.22
CA VAL A 33 6.40 11.55 -1.20
C VAL A 33 5.60 12.72 -1.79
N PRO A 34 4.44 13.08 -1.23
CA PRO A 34 3.78 14.34 -1.51
C PRO A 34 4.66 15.49 -1.01
N VAL A 35 5.02 16.43 -1.87
CA VAL A 35 5.94 17.52 -1.52
C VAL A 35 5.24 18.87 -1.35
N SER A 36 3.95 18.96 -1.61
CA SER A 36 3.17 20.18 -1.49
C SER A 36 1.77 19.91 -0.95
N ARG A 37 1.09 20.98 -0.54
CA ARG A 37 -0.32 20.95 -0.12
C ARG A 37 -1.22 20.47 -1.25
N GLU A 38 -0.97 20.95 -2.45
CA GLU A 38 -1.74 20.60 -3.65
C GLU A 38 -1.66 19.10 -3.95
N HIS A 39 -0.52 18.45 -3.71
CA HIS A 39 -0.39 17.00 -3.80
C HIS A 39 -1.32 16.26 -2.82
N LEU A 40 -1.44 16.76 -1.57
CA LEU A 40 -2.32 16.16 -0.57
C LEU A 40 -3.79 16.37 -0.93
N GLU A 41 -4.16 17.56 -1.41
CA GLU A 41 -5.51 17.89 -1.89
C GLU A 41 -5.90 17.02 -3.09
N ALA A 42 -4.96 16.80 -4.03
CA ALA A 42 -5.18 15.93 -5.18
C ALA A 42 -5.41 14.46 -4.78
N LEU A 43 -4.70 13.97 -3.75
CA LEU A 43 -4.96 12.63 -3.20
C LEU A 43 -6.39 12.52 -2.65
N VAL A 44 -6.87 13.54 -1.93
CA VAL A 44 -8.26 13.57 -1.43
C VAL A 44 -9.27 13.60 -2.58
N GLN A 45 -9.02 14.38 -3.62
CA GLN A 45 -9.87 14.42 -4.83
C GLN A 45 -9.93 13.07 -5.54
N GLU A 46 -8.85 12.30 -5.52
CA GLU A 46 -8.84 10.91 -6.02
C GLU A 46 -9.57 9.92 -5.09
N GLY A 47 -9.99 10.35 -3.90
CA GLY A 47 -10.73 9.53 -2.93
C GLY A 47 -9.86 8.88 -1.84
N VAL A 48 -8.58 9.27 -1.73
CA VAL A 48 -7.70 8.81 -0.65
C VAL A 48 -8.09 9.49 0.65
N ALA A 49 -8.44 8.71 1.66
CA ALA A 49 -8.77 9.19 3.01
C ALA A 49 -7.63 8.95 4.02
N HIS A 50 -6.73 8.02 3.73
CA HIS A 50 -5.59 7.70 4.58
C HIS A 50 -4.31 7.69 3.77
N LEU A 51 -3.30 8.43 4.24
CA LEU A 51 -1.93 8.41 3.71
C LEU A 51 -1.00 7.76 4.73
N VAL A 52 -0.36 6.67 4.36
CA VAL A 52 0.66 6.01 5.17
C VAL A 52 2.03 6.49 4.72
N SER A 53 2.74 7.17 5.63
CA SER A 53 4.09 7.68 5.41
C SER A 53 5.13 6.73 5.99
N LEU A 54 6.01 6.22 5.12
CA LEU A 54 7.07 5.28 5.50
C LEU A 54 8.43 5.95 5.67
N SER A 55 8.61 7.19 5.16
CA SER A 55 9.91 7.88 5.16
C SER A 55 10.04 8.84 6.33
N PRO A 56 10.80 8.53 7.38
CA PRO A 56 11.09 9.48 8.46
C PRO A 56 11.92 10.67 7.95
N GLU A 57 12.79 10.44 6.96
CA GLU A 57 13.69 11.44 6.40
C GLU A 57 13.01 12.43 5.42
N THR A 58 11.85 12.06 4.88
CA THR A 58 11.08 12.89 3.95
C THR A 58 9.58 12.82 4.28
N PRO A 59 9.16 13.45 5.40
CA PRO A 59 7.75 13.46 5.75
C PRO A 59 6.94 14.33 4.74
N PRO A 60 5.66 14.01 4.54
CA PRO A 60 4.78 14.87 3.75
C PRO A 60 4.53 16.20 4.47
N PRO A 61 4.00 17.23 3.76
CA PRO A 61 3.65 18.50 4.41
C PRO A 61 2.77 18.31 5.65
N SER A 62 3.07 19.02 6.71
CA SER A 62 2.35 18.94 8.00
C SER A 62 1.03 19.71 8.01
N THR A 63 0.70 20.42 6.92
CA THR A 63 -0.54 21.19 6.80
C THR A 63 -1.74 20.25 6.84
N PRO A 64 -2.70 20.44 7.77
CA PRO A 64 -3.91 19.63 7.79
C PRO A 64 -4.72 19.79 6.50
N ILE A 65 -5.22 18.68 6.01
CA ILE A 65 -6.11 18.60 4.84
C ILE A 65 -7.39 17.90 5.29
N ASP A 66 -8.52 18.55 5.07
CA ASP A 66 -9.81 17.97 5.40
C ASP A 66 -10.05 16.69 4.61
N GLY A 67 -10.48 15.65 5.29
CA GLY A 67 -10.71 14.33 4.67
C GLY A 67 -9.47 13.45 4.55
N LEU A 68 -8.24 13.92 4.87
CA LEU A 68 -7.02 13.13 4.82
C LEU A 68 -6.42 12.92 6.21
N LYS A 69 -6.26 11.66 6.58
CA LYS A 69 -5.53 11.26 7.78
C LYS A 69 -4.15 10.71 7.42
N ILE A 70 -3.09 11.30 7.99
CA ILE A 70 -1.72 10.82 7.80
C ILE A 70 -1.34 9.92 8.97
N THR A 71 -0.81 8.74 8.66
CA THR A 71 -0.29 7.78 9.65
C THR A 71 1.16 7.47 9.35
N PHE A 72 2.03 7.60 10.34
CA PHE A 72 3.45 7.31 10.21
C PHE A 72 3.77 5.87 10.64
N ILE A 73 4.41 5.13 9.74
CA ILE A 73 5.02 3.82 9.99
C ILE A 73 6.47 3.93 9.49
N PRO A 74 7.36 4.52 10.29
CA PRO A 74 8.71 4.87 9.83
C PRO A 74 9.53 3.61 9.55
N VAL A 75 10.14 3.58 8.37
CA VAL A 75 11.08 2.56 7.91
C VAL A 75 12.27 3.28 7.30
N GLU A 76 13.49 2.97 7.74
CA GLU A 76 14.71 3.58 7.21
C GLU A 76 14.89 3.27 5.72
N ASP A 77 15.65 4.15 5.04
CA ASP A 77 15.82 3.97 3.58
C ASP A 77 16.59 2.68 3.27
N PHE A 78 16.16 1.97 2.25
CA PHE A 78 16.59 0.62 1.84
C PHE A 78 16.28 -0.50 2.84
N GLU A 79 15.89 -0.20 4.08
CA GLU A 79 15.44 -1.19 5.06
C GLU A 79 14.08 -1.81 4.68
N ALA A 80 13.75 -2.90 5.36
CA ALA A 80 12.48 -3.57 5.22
C ALA A 80 11.56 -3.26 6.41
N PRO A 81 10.24 -3.13 6.20
CA PRO A 81 9.28 -3.10 7.30
C PRO A 81 9.38 -4.36 8.15
N ASP A 82 9.23 -4.22 9.46
CA ASP A 82 9.16 -5.35 10.38
C ASP A 82 7.73 -5.95 10.48
N SER A 83 7.60 -7.02 11.26
CA SER A 83 6.31 -7.69 11.47
C SER A 83 5.28 -6.81 12.18
N GLY A 84 5.72 -5.88 13.03
CA GLY A 84 4.87 -4.90 13.70
C GLY A 84 4.36 -3.85 12.72
N ASP A 85 5.20 -3.42 11.79
CA ASP A 85 4.87 -2.47 10.73
C ASP A 85 3.81 -3.03 9.79
N PHE A 86 4.01 -4.26 9.31
CA PHE A 86 3.02 -4.96 8.50
C PHE A 86 1.69 -5.08 9.23
N ARG A 87 1.70 -5.47 10.50
CA ARG A 87 0.48 -5.60 11.30
C ARG A 87 -0.25 -4.27 11.48
N ARG A 88 0.48 -3.16 11.73
CA ARG A 88 -0.10 -1.82 11.84
C ARG A 88 -0.76 -1.40 10.53
N PHE A 89 -0.07 -1.65 9.42
CA PHE A 89 -0.58 -1.34 8.09
C PHE A 89 -1.84 -2.15 7.74
N PHE A 90 -1.85 -3.46 7.97
CA PHE A 90 -3.02 -4.31 7.69
C PHE A 90 -4.24 -3.88 8.50
N LYS A 91 -4.07 -3.59 9.81
CA LYS A 91 -5.16 -3.09 10.65
C LYS A 91 -5.70 -1.74 10.17
N LEU A 92 -4.82 -0.86 9.66
CA LEU A 92 -5.25 0.41 9.07
C LEU A 92 -6.06 0.17 7.80
N CYS A 93 -5.57 -0.65 6.87
CA CYS A 93 -6.27 -1.00 5.64
C CYS A 93 -7.64 -1.65 5.94
N GLU A 94 -7.69 -2.61 6.86
CA GLU A 94 -8.93 -3.29 7.24
C GLU A 94 -9.99 -2.29 7.73
N ARG A 95 -9.61 -1.38 8.65
CA ARG A 95 -10.52 -0.36 9.20
C ARG A 95 -10.97 0.65 8.13
N ALA A 96 -10.05 1.16 7.32
CA ALA A 96 -10.36 2.10 6.26
C ALA A 96 -11.31 1.48 5.23
N HIS A 97 -11.00 0.28 4.77
CA HIS A 97 -11.80 -0.43 3.77
C HIS A 97 -13.18 -0.83 4.28
N ALA A 98 -13.33 -1.11 5.58
CA ALA A 98 -14.64 -1.35 6.19
C ALA A 98 -15.55 -0.10 6.16
N LEU A 99 -14.95 1.09 6.09
CA LEU A 99 -15.65 2.37 5.96
C LEU A 99 -15.74 2.87 4.51
N GLY A 100 -15.33 2.05 3.53
CA GLY A 100 -15.29 2.46 2.11
C GLY A 100 -14.21 3.51 1.81
N GLN A 101 -13.20 3.67 2.67
CA GLN A 101 -12.13 4.65 2.55
C GLN A 101 -10.90 4.04 1.90
N ALA A 102 -10.27 4.80 0.99
CA ALA A 102 -9.05 4.37 0.33
C ALA A 102 -7.78 4.77 1.10
N VAL A 103 -6.75 3.94 0.95
CA VAL A 103 -5.43 4.12 1.56
C VAL A 103 -4.39 4.34 0.46
N ALA A 104 -3.52 5.34 0.63
CA ALA A 104 -2.31 5.48 -0.16
C ALA A 104 -1.08 5.27 0.72
N VAL A 105 -0.02 4.68 0.15
CA VAL A 105 1.26 4.46 0.84
C VAL A 105 2.35 5.18 0.08
N HIS A 106 3.24 5.86 0.81
CA HIS A 106 4.40 6.48 0.20
C HIS A 106 5.68 6.24 1.01
N CYS A 107 6.79 6.27 0.31
CA CYS A 107 8.11 6.54 0.83
C CYS A 107 8.73 7.70 0.02
N ARG A 108 10.03 7.87 0.01
CA ARG A 108 10.69 8.92 -0.79
C ARG A 108 10.38 8.77 -2.28
N GLY A 109 10.79 7.65 -2.90
CA GLY A 109 10.61 7.39 -4.34
C GLY A 109 9.34 6.63 -4.70
N GLY A 110 8.65 6.03 -3.73
CA GLY A 110 7.45 5.23 -3.98
C GLY A 110 7.73 3.81 -4.49
N ASN A 111 8.95 3.32 -4.46
CA ASN A 111 9.35 2.02 -5.04
C ASN A 111 9.64 0.96 -3.98
N GLY A 112 10.78 1.04 -3.27
CA GLY A 112 11.26 0.01 -2.35
C GLY A 112 10.31 -0.23 -1.18
N ARG A 113 10.37 0.61 -0.16
CA ARG A 113 9.53 0.52 1.06
C ARG A 113 8.04 0.50 0.75
N THR A 114 7.59 1.39 -0.14
CA THR A 114 6.19 1.42 -0.62
C THR A 114 5.81 0.12 -1.29
N GLY A 115 6.64 -0.36 -2.21
CA GLY A 115 6.42 -1.63 -2.91
C GLY A 115 6.36 -2.82 -1.97
N THR A 116 7.23 -2.85 -0.95
CA THR A 116 7.25 -3.91 0.06
C THR A 116 5.95 -3.93 0.87
N MET A 117 5.47 -2.76 1.30
CA MET A 117 4.22 -2.67 2.03
C MET A 117 3.00 -3.09 1.18
N LEU A 118 2.98 -2.71 -0.10
CA LEU A 118 1.92 -3.09 -1.04
C LEU A 118 1.96 -4.59 -1.38
N ALA A 119 3.16 -5.17 -1.58
CA ALA A 119 3.31 -6.61 -1.79
C ALA A 119 2.86 -7.41 -0.56
N ALA A 120 3.22 -6.94 0.65
CA ALA A 120 2.76 -7.53 1.90
C ALA A 120 1.22 -7.55 2.01
N TYR A 121 0.54 -6.50 1.52
CA TYR A 121 -0.92 -6.48 1.46
C TYR A 121 -1.48 -7.62 0.60
N PHE A 122 -0.89 -7.90 -0.56
CA PHE A 122 -1.33 -9.00 -1.42
C PHE A 122 -1.03 -10.38 -0.81
N ILE A 123 0.08 -10.55 -0.09
CA ILE A 123 0.36 -11.77 0.67
C ILE A 123 -0.74 -12.00 1.71
N TRP A 124 -1.04 -10.97 2.50
CA TRP A 124 -2.05 -11.05 3.56
C TRP A 124 -3.48 -11.22 3.02
N ARG A 125 -3.85 -10.45 2.00
CA ARG A 125 -5.23 -10.37 1.52
C ARG A 125 -5.60 -11.47 0.53
N ASN A 126 -4.67 -11.85 -0.33
CA ASN A 126 -4.90 -12.77 -1.45
C ASN A 126 -4.18 -14.12 -1.27
N ASN A 127 -3.48 -14.29 -0.15
CA ASN A 127 -2.69 -15.49 0.14
C ASN A 127 -1.64 -15.82 -0.93
N TYR A 128 -1.06 -14.77 -1.54
CA TYR A 128 0.04 -14.94 -2.47
C TYR A 128 1.32 -15.33 -1.71
N ASP A 129 2.18 -16.14 -2.31
CA ASP A 129 3.57 -16.21 -1.88
C ASP A 129 4.32 -14.91 -2.21
N ALA A 130 5.49 -14.72 -1.63
CA ALA A 130 6.25 -13.49 -1.75
C ALA A 130 6.62 -13.15 -3.21
N GLU A 131 7.06 -14.14 -4.00
CA GLU A 131 7.46 -13.95 -5.39
C GLU A 131 6.25 -13.58 -6.26
N SER A 132 5.13 -14.30 -6.08
CA SER A 132 3.88 -14.04 -6.80
C SER A 132 3.33 -12.66 -6.48
N ALA A 133 3.36 -12.23 -5.22
CA ALA A 133 2.93 -10.90 -4.80
C ALA A 133 3.77 -9.80 -5.47
N VAL A 134 5.09 -9.93 -5.45
CA VAL A 134 6.00 -8.95 -6.09
C VAL A 134 5.83 -8.96 -7.61
N LYS A 135 5.74 -10.13 -8.24
CA LYS A 135 5.51 -10.27 -9.69
C LYS A 135 4.19 -9.61 -10.10
N PHE A 136 3.12 -9.87 -9.37
CA PHE A 136 1.82 -9.25 -9.61
C PHE A 136 1.91 -7.71 -9.45
N LEU A 137 2.48 -7.22 -8.36
CA LEU A 137 2.63 -5.80 -8.12
C LEU A 137 3.44 -5.10 -9.23
N ARG A 138 4.52 -5.74 -9.72
CA ARG A 138 5.37 -5.20 -10.80
C ARG A 138 4.67 -5.08 -12.14
N THR A 139 3.53 -5.73 -12.36
CA THR A 139 2.70 -5.48 -13.56
C THR A 139 2.09 -4.07 -13.57
N MET A 140 1.86 -3.50 -12.40
CA MET A 140 1.29 -2.17 -12.20
C MET A 140 2.37 -1.13 -11.81
N ARG A 141 3.35 -1.55 -11.02
CA ARG A 141 4.43 -0.72 -10.45
C ARG A 141 5.78 -1.42 -10.66
N PRO A 142 6.42 -1.25 -11.84
CA PRO A 142 7.55 -2.08 -12.28
C PRO A 142 8.77 -2.10 -11.33
N TRP A 143 8.99 -1.01 -10.59
CA TRP A 143 10.18 -0.81 -9.74
C TRP A 143 9.94 -1.15 -8.26
N SER A 144 8.83 -1.83 -7.94
CA SER A 144 8.50 -2.19 -6.57
C SER A 144 9.46 -3.24 -6.00
N VAL A 145 9.83 -3.08 -4.73
CA VAL A 145 10.77 -3.93 -3.97
C VAL A 145 12.18 -3.88 -4.55
N GLU A 146 13.05 -3.08 -3.92
CA GLU A 146 14.36 -2.71 -4.47
C GLU A 146 15.52 -3.45 -3.82
N SER A 147 15.38 -3.94 -2.57
CA SER A 147 16.47 -4.59 -1.85
C SER A 147 16.19 -6.06 -1.56
N GLN A 148 17.28 -6.81 -1.29
CA GLN A 148 17.21 -8.20 -0.87
C GLN A 148 16.48 -8.32 0.48
N ASP A 149 16.77 -7.42 1.43
CA ASP A 149 16.16 -7.41 2.76
C ASP A 149 14.65 -7.23 2.69
N GLN A 150 14.17 -6.39 1.77
CA GLN A 150 12.74 -6.21 1.50
C GLN A 150 12.10 -7.50 0.98
N MET A 151 12.75 -8.19 0.08
CA MET A 151 12.25 -9.47 -0.43
C MET A 151 12.23 -10.55 0.66
N GLU A 152 13.27 -10.64 1.47
CA GLU A 152 13.34 -11.58 2.59
C GLU A 152 12.29 -11.30 3.67
N ALA A 153 11.98 -10.02 3.94
CA ALA A 153 10.89 -9.66 4.86
C ALA A 153 9.53 -10.17 4.36
N LEU A 154 9.27 -10.10 3.05
CA LEU A 154 8.06 -10.65 2.43
C LEU A 154 8.00 -12.18 2.52
N VAL A 155 9.13 -12.87 2.33
CA VAL A 155 9.22 -14.34 2.50
C VAL A 155 8.92 -14.73 3.95
N ARG A 156 9.53 -14.05 4.92
CA ARG A 156 9.25 -14.28 6.36
C ARG A 156 7.78 -14.00 6.69
N LEU A 157 7.19 -12.94 6.15
CA LEU A 157 5.77 -12.62 6.34
C LEU A 157 4.87 -13.75 5.83
N HIS A 158 5.12 -14.24 4.62
CA HIS A 158 4.35 -15.35 4.05
C HIS A 158 4.43 -16.61 4.91
N GLN A 159 5.61 -16.96 5.41
CA GLN A 159 5.81 -18.12 6.31
C GLN A 159 5.00 -17.98 7.60
N VAL A 160 5.00 -16.78 8.21
CA VAL A 160 4.25 -16.51 9.44
C VAL A 160 2.74 -16.60 9.21
N ILE A 161 2.23 -16.02 8.11
CA ILE A 161 0.81 -16.08 7.77
C ILE A 161 0.38 -17.51 7.47
N GLY A 162 1.18 -18.26 6.69
CA GLY A 162 0.91 -19.67 6.38
C GLY A 162 0.92 -20.58 7.62
N ALA A 163 1.83 -20.34 8.56
CA ALA A 163 1.90 -21.08 9.83
C ALA A 163 0.73 -20.76 10.77
N ALA A 164 0.26 -19.51 10.78
CA ALA A 164 -0.87 -19.07 11.61
C ALA A 164 -2.21 -19.66 11.13
N SER A 165 -2.38 -19.86 9.81
CA SER A 165 -3.58 -20.48 9.24
C SER A 165 -3.77 -21.94 9.64
N VAL A 166 -2.75 -22.58 10.20
CA VAL A 166 -2.79 -24.00 10.63
C VAL A 166 -3.15 -24.14 12.11
N ARG A 167 -2.99 -23.12 12.95
CA ARG A 167 -3.11 -23.30 14.41
C ARG A 167 -3.96 -22.32 15.20
N ASP A 168 -4.12 -21.02 14.83
CA ASP A 168 -4.74 -20.03 15.72
C ASP A 168 -5.29 -18.75 15.03
N VAL A 169 -5.86 -18.85 13.87
CA VAL A 169 -6.56 -17.69 13.30
C VAL A 169 -8.04 -17.75 13.71
N PRO A 170 -8.58 -16.75 14.42
CA PRO A 170 -10.02 -16.66 14.62
C PRO A 170 -10.73 -16.77 13.27
N LEU A 171 -11.78 -17.56 13.18
CA LEU A 171 -12.55 -17.82 11.94
C LEU A 171 -12.94 -16.56 11.15
N CYS A 172 -12.98 -15.41 11.77
CA CYS A 172 -13.26 -14.13 11.13
C CYS A 172 -12.13 -13.60 10.20
N LEU A 173 -10.91 -14.20 10.26
CA LEU A 173 -9.78 -13.85 9.39
C LEU A 173 -9.59 -14.81 8.21
N ILE A 174 -10.32 -15.93 8.17
CA ILE A 174 -10.13 -17.01 7.18
C ILE A 174 -11.15 -16.98 6.05
N ILE A 175 -12.24 -16.22 6.18
CA ILE A 175 -13.26 -16.19 5.13
C ILE A 175 -12.95 -15.05 4.16
N PRO A 176 -12.49 -15.35 2.93
CA PRO A 176 -12.63 -14.41 1.83
C PRO A 176 -14.14 -14.22 1.70
N ARG A 177 -14.64 -13.01 1.88
CA ARG A 177 -16.00 -12.67 1.46
C ARG A 177 -16.07 -12.91 -0.04
N LEU A 178 -16.44 -14.14 -0.43
CA LEU A 178 -17.00 -14.42 -1.72
C LEU A 178 -18.11 -13.41 -1.96
N TRP A 179 -18.02 -12.71 -3.05
CA TRP A 179 -19.10 -11.98 -3.66
C TRP A 179 -20.39 -12.83 -3.61
N ILE A 180 -21.29 -12.51 -2.70
CA ILE A 180 -22.68 -12.88 -2.89
C ILE A 180 -23.25 -11.74 -3.73
N SER A 181 -23.05 -11.89 -5.06
CA SER A 181 -23.85 -11.20 -6.03
C SER A 181 -25.15 -11.95 -6.15
N SER A 182 -26.23 -11.21 -5.99
CA SER A 182 -27.61 -11.45 -6.47
C SER A 182 -28.32 -12.73 -6.06
N CYS A 183 -29.41 -12.54 -5.39
CA CYS A 183 -30.78 -12.88 -5.83
C CYS A 183 -31.77 -12.49 -4.73
N LEU A 184 -32.50 -11.47 -4.94
CA LEU A 184 -33.94 -11.23 -4.95
C LEU A 184 -34.21 -9.75 -4.75
#